data_030c7e13dc254ebee28f3e55dcc07579
#
_entry.id   030c7e13dc254ebee28f3e55dcc07579
#
_cell.length_a   1.000
_cell.length_b   1.000
_cell.length_c   1.000
_cell.angle_alpha   90.00
_cell.angle_beta   90.00
_cell.angle_gamma   90.00
#
_symmetry.space_group_name_H-M   'P 1'
#
loop_
_entity.id
_entity.type
_entity.pdbx_description
1 polymer ?
#
loop_
_entity_poly.entity_id
_entity_poly.type
_entity_poly.pdbx_seq_one_letter_code
_entity_poly.pdbx_strand_id
1 'polypeptide(L)'
;MKNMKNILLIMVSFIGLELAAQQDPQYSMYMFNGLAINPAYAGSAEGINANVLYRSQWPGIDGAPNTIVANVHRAFMDEKIGAGLSFNNDQIGVMDRNTISLAGAYHLKFKYSKLAFGLQANYSQYNIGLSRVQHSQDNSADPTFAANLSESTINFGAGVFYYADKFYAGLSVPAILNNDLSATEITGGQQALEVPQFLYNAGYIWAADPMIDIKPSILIRHTSGAPINFDLNVNAYYKKFIGLGVGYRSSNALVAMLECQVHPYVKLGYAYDRELTDLGVFARHTHEVLLRFTMGPKGAQISPRLY
;
A
#
# COMPACT_ATOMS: atom_id res chain seq x y z
N MET A 1 -0.95 -9.93 49.29
CA MET A 1 0.21 -10.20 48.41
C MET A 1 0.06 -11.43 47.51
N LYS A 2 -0.63 -12.51 47.89
CA LYS A 2 -0.84 -13.70 47.03
C LYS A 2 -1.73 -13.43 45.80
N ASN A 3 -2.76 -12.59 45.93
CA ASN A 3 -3.69 -12.26 44.85
C ASN A 3 -3.07 -11.30 43.78
N MET A 4 -2.12 -10.45 44.19
CA MET A 4 -1.45 -9.53 43.27
C MET A 4 -0.46 -10.26 42.35
N LYS A 5 0.17 -11.37 42.80
CA LYS A 5 1.00 -12.23 41.96
C LYS A 5 0.18 -12.96 40.89
N ASN A 6 -1.04 -13.39 41.23
CA ASN A 6 -1.93 -14.06 40.28
C ASN A 6 -2.50 -13.11 39.25
N ILE A 7 -2.77 -11.84 39.60
CA ILE A 7 -3.19 -10.79 38.64
C ILE A 7 -2.04 -10.43 37.70
N LEU A 8 -0.79 -10.37 38.20
CA LEU A 8 0.38 -10.11 37.36
C LEU A 8 0.67 -11.29 36.41
N LEU A 9 0.46 -12.54 36.86
CA LEU A 9 0.61 -13.74 36.02
C LEU A 9 -0.46 -13.78 34.90
N ILE A 10 -1.69 -13.36 35.19
CA ILE A 10 -2.77 -13.26 34.21
C ILE A 10 -2.49 -12.13 33.21
N MET A 11 -1.91 -11.00 33.64
CA MET A 11 -1.49 -9.93 32.71
C MET A 11 -0.34 -10.36 31.79
N VAL A 12 0.58 -11.18 32.27
CA VAL A 12 1.73 -11.67 31.47
C VAL A 12 1.30 -12.77 30.47
N SER A 13 0.24 -13.54 30.77
CA SER A 13 -0.29 -14.54 29.83
C SER A 13 -1.12 -13.96 28.69
N PHE A 14 -1.43 -12.66 28.71
CA PHE A 14 -2.05 -11.92 27.60
C PHE A 14 -1.04 -11.27 26.64
N ILE A 15 0.26 -11.46 26.85
CA ILE A 15 1.27 -11.21 25.83
C ILE A 15 1.20 -12.39 24.85
N GLY A 16 0.14 -12.42 24.04
CA GLY A 16 -0.03 -13.38 22.96
C GLY A 16 1.16 -13.24 22.01
N LEU A 17 1.76 -14.35 21.64
CA LEU A 17 2.64 -14.45 20.49
C LEU A 17 1.80 -14.01 19.28
N GLU A 18 1.98 -12.78 18.86
CA GLU A 18 1.38 -12.28 17.63
C GLU A 18 2.07 -13.02 16.49
N LEU A 19 1.38 -14.04 15.96
CA LEU A 19 1.72 -14.64 14.68
C LEU A 19 1.56 -13.53 13.65
N ALA A 20 2.67 -13.04 13.12
CA ALA A 20 2.68 -12.04 12.05
C ALA A 20 2.00 -12.67 10.82
N ALA A 21 0.72 -12.37 10.63
CA ALA A 21 0.04 -12.63 9.37
C ALA A 21 0.79 -11.89 8.27
N GLN A 22 0.94 -12.49 7.09
CA GLN A 22 1.56 -11.85 5.94
C GLN A 22 0.80 -10.55 5.66
N GLN A 23 1.50 -9.42 5.80
CA GLN A 23 0.92 -8.10 5.54
C GLN A 23 1.15 -7.74 4.07
N ASP A 24 0.15 -7.12 3.45
CA ASP A 24 0.31 -6.54 2.11
C ASP A 24 1.42 -5.47 2.11
N PRO A 25 2.11 -5.27 0.95
CA PRO A 25 3.17 -4.30 0.83
C PRO A 25 2.73 -2.90 1.29
N GLN A 26 3.57 -2.24 2.07
CA GLN A 26 3.30 -0.90 2.58
C GLN A 26 4.05 0.12 1.74
N TYR A 27 3.35 1.15 1.24
CA TYR A 27 3.94 2.23 0.43
C TYR A 27 4.07 3.50 1.26
N SER A 28 5.23 4.14 1.19
CA SER A 28 5.46 5.42 1.89
C SER A 28 4.82 6.58 1.15
N MET A 29 4.71 6.45 -0.19
CA MET A 29 4.09 7.46 -1.05
C MET A 29 2.62 7.14 -1.42
N TYR A 30 1.88 6.44 -0.53
CA TYR A 30 0.49 6.02 -0.75
C TYR A 30 -0.45 7.18 -1.12
N MET A 31 -0.21 8.38 -0.55
CA MET A 31 -1.05 9.56 -0.79
C MET A 31 -1.02 10.04 -2.26
N PHE A 32 -0.01 9.61 -3.02
CA PHE A 32 0.13 9.92 -4.44
C PHE A 32 -0.32 8.78 -5.36
N ASN A 33 -0.63 7.62 -4.77
CA ASN A 33 -1.03 6.41 -5.48
C ASN A 33 -2.34 5.82 -4.90
N GLY A 34 -3.40 6.63 -4.88
CA GLY A 34 -4.67 6.30 -4.21
C GLY A 34 -5.36 5.04 -4.75
N LEU A 35 -5.19 4.71 -6.05
CA LEU A 35 -5.79 3.50 -6.64
C LEU A 35 -5.17 2.21 -6.07
N ALA A 36 -3.92 2.25 -5.63
CA ALA A 36 -3.28 1.10 -5.00
C ALA A 36 -3.89 0.73 -3.63
N ILE A 37 -4.60 1.66 -2.99
CA ILE A 37 -5.18 1.45 -1.67
C ILE A 37 -6.71 1.48 -1.65
N ASN A 38 -7.37 2.08 -2.66
CA ASN A 38 -8.82 2.24 -2.65
C ASN A 38 -9.40 2.21 -4.09
N PRO A 39 -10.24 1.22 -4.44
CA PRO A 39 -10.86 1.14 -5.76
C PRO A 39 -11.77 2.33 -6.09
N ALA A 40 -12.37 2.98 -5.09
CA ALA A 40 -13.19 4.18 -5.28
C ALA A 40 -12.37 5.41 -5.74
N TYR A 41 -11.05 5.34 -5.70
CA TYR A 41 -10.17 6.36 -6.25
C TYR A 41 -10.13 6.36 -7.79
N ALA A 42 -10.54 5.25 -8.45
CA ALA A 42 -10.59 5.16 -9.90
C ALA A 42 -11.39 6.32 -10.50
N GLY A 43 -10.83 7.08 -11.43
CA GLY A 43 -11.48 8.24 -12.06
C GLY A 43 -11.64 9.47 -11.16
N SER A 44 -11.04 9.52 -9.98
CA SER A 44 -11.13 10.69 -9.08
C SER A 44 -10.38 11.92 -9.60
N ALA A 45 -9.44 11.72 -10.50
CA ALA A 45 -8.66 12.76 -11.15
C ALA A 45 -9.14 12.97 -12.60
N GLU A 46 -9.00 14.19 -13.10
CA GLU A 46 -9.32 14.52 -14.50
C GLU A 46 -8.32 13.87 -15.46
N GLY A 47 -8.83 13.42 -16.62
CA GLY A 47 -8.01 12.84 -17.68
C GLY A 47 -7.50 11.44 -17.36
N ILE A 48 -6.36 11.07 -17.98
CA ILE A 48 -5.67 9.80 -17.76
C ILE A 48 -4.61 10.03 -16.71
N ASN A 49 -4.62 9.20 -15.68
CA ASN A 49 -3.64 9.21 -14.61
C ASN A 49 -2.99 7.84 -14.54
N ALA A 50 -1.67 7.79 -14.61
CA ALA A 50 -0.88 6.57 -14.50
C ALA A 50 0.25 6.76 -13.49
N ASN A 51 0.52 5.73 -12.72
CA ASN A 51 1.57 5.70 -11.72
C ASN A 51 2.39 4.42 -11.88
N VAL A 52 3.70 4.55 -11.71
CA VAL A 52 4.62 3.41 -11.54
C VAL A 52 5.44 3.67 -10.28
N LEU A 53 5.37 2.75 -9.34
CA LEU A 53 6.08 2.81 -8.08
C LEU A 53 7.00 1.58 -7.99
N TYR A 54 8.25 1.81 -7.63
CA TYR A 54 9.22 0.78 -7.29
C TYR A 54 9.68 0.99 -5.85
N ARG A 55 9.59 -0.05 -5.04
CA ARG A 55 10.04 -0.06 -3.64
C ARG A 55 11.05 -1.18 -3.44
N SER A 56 12.24 -0.83 -2.97
CA SER A 56 13.27 -1.76 -2.54
C SER A 56 13.47 -1.62 -1.04
N GLN A 57 13.07 -2.64 -0.32
CA GLN A 57 13.13 -2.68 1.13
C GLN A 57 14.41 -3.42 1.54
N TRP A 58 15.18 -2.85 2.46
CA TRP A 58 16.41 -3.43 3.02
C TRP A 58 17.44 -3.89 1.98
N PRO A 59 17.87 -3.03 1.04
CA PRO A 59 18.82 -3.40 0.00
C PRO A 59 20.13 -3.93 0.60
N GLY A 60 20.64 -5.01 0.01
CA GLY A 60 21.85 -5.70 0.49
C GLY A 60 21.55 -6.93 1.37
N ILE A 61 20.29 -7.23 1.66
CA ILE A 61 19.86 -8.48 2.29
C ILE A 61 19.32 -9.41 1.21
N ASP A 62 19.82 -10.64 1.15
CA ASP A 62 19.33 -11.64 0.22
C ASP A 62 17.87 -12.00 0.51
N GLY A 63 17.02 -11.98 -0.53
CA GLY A 63 15.58 -12.20 -0.38
C GLY A 63 14.81 -11.00 0.20
N ALA A 64 15.44 -9.84 0.35
CA ALA A 64 14.75 -8.63 0.81
C ALA A 64 13.56 -8.26 -0.11
N PRO A 65 12.47 -7.67 0.46
CA PRO A 65 11.27 -7.37 -0.30
C PRO A 65 11.52 -6.33 -1.39
N ASN A 66 11.04 -6.62 -2.60
CA ASN A 66 10.98 -5.70 -3.72
C ASN A 66 9.57 -5.67 -4.28
N THR A 67 9.02 -4.47 -4.46
CA THR A 67 7.65 -4.30 -4.92
C THR A 67 7.61 -3.35 -6.11
N ILE A 68 6.87 -3.72 -7.15
CA ILE A 68 6.52 -2.87 -8.29
C ILE A 68 5.01 -2.73 -8.36
N VAL A 69 4.53 -1.49 -8.41
CA VAL A 69 3.10 -1.20 -8.65
C VAL A 69 2.99 -0.30 -9.86
N ALA A 70 2.21 -0.72 -10.83
CA ALA A 70 1.84 0.11 -11.96
C ALA A 70 0.32 0.20 -12.03
N ASN A 71 -0.22 1.39 -12.18
CA ASN A 71 -1.66 1.53 -12.36
C ASN A 71 -2.00 2.70 -13.28
N VAL A 72 -3.18 2.60 -13.88
CA VAL A 72 -3.77 3.63 -14.70
C VAL A 72 -5.26 3.73 -14.41
N HIS A 73 -5.78 4.95 -14.36
CA HIS A 73 -7.21 5.17 -14.20
C HIS A 73 -7.67 6.42 -14.94
N ARG A 74 -8.97 6.43 -15.26
CA ARG A 74 -9.63 7.54 -15.93
C ARG A 74 -11.10 7.61 -15.55
N ALA A 75 -11.66 8.83 -15.61
CA ALA A 75 -13.10 9.06 -15.52
C ALA A 75 -13.74 9.06 -16.92
N PHE A 76 -15.00 8.63 -16.97
CA PHE A 76 -15.87 8.59 -18.15
C PHE A 76 -17.24 9.20 -17.80
N MET A 77 -18.09 9.42 -18.83
CA MET A 77 -19.48 9.87 -18.67
C MET A 77 -19.60 11.09 -17.77
N ASP A 78 -18.92 12.18 -18.15
CA ASP A 78 -18.85 13.40 -17.35
C ASP A 78 -18.37 13.14 -15.91
N GLU A 79 -17.36 12.30 -15.76
CA GLU A 79 -16.74 11.92 -14.48
C GLU A 79 -17.72 11.23 -13.50
N LYS A 80 -18.79 10.59 -13.98
CA LYS A 80 -19.69 9.79 -13.15
C LYS A 80 -19.18 8.38 -12.94
N ILE A 81 -18.42 7.84 -13.90
CA ILE A 81 -17.88 6.48 -13.84
C ILE A 81 -16.35 6.56 -13.90
N GLY A 82 -15.68 5.92 -13.00
CA GLY A 82 -14.24 5.70 -13.01
C GLY A 82 -13.90 4.26 -13.38
N ALA A 83 -12.86 4.07 -14.19
CA ALA A 83 -12.27 2.76 -14.41
C ALA A 83 -10.77 2.82 -14.16
N GLY A 84 -10.21 1.73 -13.64
CA GLY A 84 -8.80 1.59 -13.33
C GLY A 84 -8.30 0.17 -13.53
N LEU A 85 -7.02 0.08 -13.88
CA LEU A 85 -6.26 -1.15 -14.01
C LEU A 85 -5.01 -1.01 -13.16
N SER A 86 -4.68 -2.03 -12.38
CA SER A 86 -3.46 -2.07 -11.58
C SER A 86 -2.74 -3.40 -11.79
N PHE A 87 -1.41 -3.34 -11.77
CA PHE A 87 -0.51 -4.47 -11.69
C PHE A 87 0.39 -4.29 -10.48
N ASN A 88 0.52 -5.32 -9.67
CA ASN A 88 1.43 -5.38 -8.53
C ASN A 88 2.27 -6.65 -8.62
N ASN A 89 3.59 -6.50 -8.57
CA ASN A 89 4.52 -7.59 -8.37
C ASN A 89 5.21 -7.38 -7.01
N ASP A 90 5.14 -8.37 -6.15
CA ASP A 90 5.73 -8.36 -4.82
C ASP A 90 6.59 -9.60 -4.63
N GLN A 91 7.88 -9.39 -4.39
CA GLN A 91 8.90 -10.42 -4.28
C GLN A 91 9.48 -10.42 -2.87
N ILE A 92 9.34 -11.51 -2.12
CA ILE A 92 9.85 -11.65 -0.76
C ILE A 92 10.49 -13.03 -0.61
N GLY A 93 11.81 -13.07 -0.41
CA GLY A 93 12.55 -14.32 -0.33
C GLY A 93 12.38 -15.16 -1.59
N VAL A 94 11.82 -16.35 -1.43
CA VAL A 94 11.55 -17.29 -2.53
C VAL A 94 10.13 -17.16 -3.10
N MET A 95 9.31 -16.28 -2.53
CA MET A 95 7.94 -16.03 -2.97
C MET A 95 7.87 -14.85 -3.91
N ASP A 96 7.16 -15.01 -5.03
CA ASP A 96 6.83 -13.99 -6.02
C ASP A 96 5.32 -13.98 -6.20
N ARG A 97 4.68 -12.82 -5.89
CA ARG A 97 3.24 -12.60 -6.05
C ARG A 97 3.00 -11.58 -7.15
N ASN A 98 2.24 -11.97 -8.16
CA ASN A 98 1.79 -11.10 -9.24
C ASN A 98 0.29 -10.92 -9.14
N THR A 99 -0.18 -9.67 -9.01
CA THR A 99 -1.61 -9.34 -8.90
C THR A 99 -2.01 -8.38 -10.01
N ILE A 100 -3.08 -8.71 -10.73
CA ILE A 100 -3.76 -7.82 -11.65
C ILE A 100 -5.12 -7.46 -11.05
N SER A 101 -5.44 -6.16 -10.99
CA SER A 101 -6.69 -5.65 -10.42
C SER A 101 -7.42 -4.78 -11.42
N LEU A 102 -8.72 -5.03 -11.60
CA LEU A 102 -9.65 -4.20 -12.34
C LEU A 102 -10.55 -3.47 -11.36
N ALA A 103 -10.57 -2.15 -11.40
CA ALA A 103 -11.38 -1.30 -10.53
C ALA A 103 -12.41 -0.51 -11.33
N GLY A 104 -13.64 -0.44 -10.79
CA GLY A 104 -14.71 0.41 -11.27
C GLY A 104 -15.23 1.28 -10.13
N ALA A 105 -15.52 2.55 -10.38
CA ALA A 105 -16.07 3.46 -9.38
C ALA A 105 -17.24 4.27 -9.95
N TYR A 106 -18.22 4.55 -9.08
CA TYR A 106 -19.33 5.45 -9.37
C TYR A 106 -19.24 6.70 -8.50
N HIS A 107 -19.28 7.88 -9.13
CA HIS A 107 -19.09 9.18 -8.47
C HIS A 107 -20.41 9.95 -8.37
N LEU A 108 -20.89 10.16 -7.14
CA LEU A 108 -21.95 11.11 -6.83
C LEU A 108 -21.35 12.51 -6.75
N LYS A 109 -21.82 13.40 -7.61
CA LYS A 109 -21.37 14.80 -7.65
C LYS A 109 -22.26 15.67 -6.77
N PHE A 110 -21.65 16.39 -5.83
CA PHE A 110 -22.25 17.48 -5.08
C PHE A 110 -21.70 18.82 -5.60
N LYS A 111 -22.21 19.92 -5.08
CA LYS A 111 -21.80 21.26 -5.53
C LYS A 111 -20.29 21.54 -5.40
N TYR A 112 -19.66 21.05 -4.33
CA TYR A 112 -18.25 21.30 -4.00
C TYR A 112 -17.46 20.04 -3.66
N SER A 113 -18.02 18.88 -3.82
CA SER A 113 -17.39 17.60 -3.45
C SER A 113 -17.95 16.46 -4.27
N LYS A 114 -17.29 15.32 -4.17
CA LYS A 114 -17.73 14.07 -4.78
C LYS A 114 -17.62 12.94 -3.76
N LEU A 115 -18.55 11.98 -3.84
CA LEU A 115 -18.51 10.73 -3.09
C LEU A 115 -18.45 9.59 -4.10
N ALA A 116 -17.42 8.80 -4.05
CA ALA A 116 -17.21 7.67 -4.93
C ALA A 116 -17.39 6.35 -4.18
N PHE A 117 -18.03 5.39 -4.85
CA PHE A 117 -18.13 3.99 -4.43
C PHE A 117 -17.39 3.16 -5.44
N GLY A 118 -16.45 2.34 -5.00
CA GLY A 118 -15.60 1.54 -5.87
C GLY A 118 -15.68 0.06 -5.55
N LEU A 119 -15.57 -0.74 -6.58
CA LEU A 119 -15.39 -2.19 -6.51
C LEU A 119 -14.16 -2.56 -7.33
N GLN A 120 -13.48 -3.63 -6.93
CA GLN A 120 -12.39 -4.21 -7.71
C GLN A 120 -12.45 -5.73 -7.70
N ALA A 121 -11.91 -6.32 -8.76
CA ALA A 121 -11.63 -7.75 -8.86
C ALA A 121 -10.12 -7.91 -9.04
N ASN A 122 -9.53 -8.81 -8.26
CA ASN A 122 -8.11 -9.11 -8.22
C ASN A 122 -7.90 -10.55 -8.68
N TYR A 123 -6.93 -10.75 -9.56
CA TYR A 123 -6.37 -12.05 -9.87
C TYR A 123 -4.92 -12.06 -9.40
N SER A 124 -4.57 -12.93 -8.47
CA SER A 124 -3.24 -13.07 -7.91
C SER A 124 -2.64 -14.43 -8.24
N GLN A 125 -1.39 -14.45 -8.69
CA GLN A 125 -0.60 -15.64 -8.90
C GLN A 125 0.57 -15.63 -7.92
N TYR A 126 0.69 -16.68 -7.13
CA TYR A 126 1.75 -16.91 -6.16
C TYR A 126 2.69 -17.98 -6.70
N ASN A 127 3.97 -17.67 -6.77
CA ASN A 127 5.02 -18.60 -7.13
C ASN A 127 6.01 -18.72 -5.98
N ILE A 128 6.16 -19.90 -5.41
CA ILE A 128 7.05 -20.16 -4.27
C ILE A 128 8.14 -21.11 -4.72
N GLY A 129 9.37 -20.60 -4.82
CA GLY A 129 10.55 -21.33 -5.27
C GLY A 129 11.21 -22.14 -4.15
N LEU A 130 10.54 -23.18 -3.64
CA LEU A 130 11.04 -23.99 -2.52
C LEU A 130 12.39 -24.65 -2.86
N SER A 131 12.62 -25.04 -4.10
CA SER A 131 13.90 -25.60 -4.57
C SER A 131 15.10 -24.65 -4.42
N ARG A 132 14.86 -23.34 -4.21
CA ARG A 132 15.93 -22.34 -3.98
C ARG A 132 16.30 -22.17 -2.51
N VAL A 133 15.54 -22.80 -1.59
CA VAL A 133 15.84 -22.70 -0.15
C VAL A 133 17.07 -23.56 0.15
N GLN A 134 18.19 -22.90 0.45
CA GLN A 134 19.41 -23.60 0.89
C GLN A 134 19.29 -24.02 2.34
N HIS A 135 19.42 -25.29 2.63
CA HIS A 135 19.43 -25.81 3.99
C HIS A 135 20.88 -25.95 4.48
N SER A 136 21.13 -25.55 5.71
CA SER A 136 22.46 -25.62 6.35
C SER A 136 22.88 -27.06 6.69
N GLN A 137 22.01 -28.04 6.51
CA GLN A 137 22.31 -29.46 6.61
C GLN A 137 21.95 -30.15 5.30
N ASP A 138 22.74 -31.15 4.94
CA ASP A 138 22.66 -31.90 3.67
C ASP A 138 21.31 -32.66 3.54
N ASN A 139 20.21 -31.92 3.44
CA ASN A 139 18.85 -32.40 3.30
C ASN A 139 18.43 -32.51 1.82
N SER A 140 19.34 -32.94 0.96
CA SER A 140 19.05 -33.24 -0.44
C SER A 140 17.96 -34.29 -0.67
N ALA A 141 17.38 -34.83 0.41
CA ALA A 141 16.38 -35.89 0.40
C ALA A 141 15.00 -35.46 0.95
N ASP A 142 14.77 -34.19 1.32
CA ASP A 142 13.41 -33.79 1.78
C ASP A 142 12.50 -33.50 0.59
N PRO A 143 11.49 -34.36 0.32
CA PRO A 143 10.57 -34.20 -0.81
C PRO A 143 9.81 -32.87 -0.77
N THR A 144 9.67 -32.25 0.40
CA THR A 144 8.96 -30.99 0.63
C THR A 144 9.57 -29.82 -0.15
N PHE A 145 10.90 -29.86 -0.35
CA PHE A 145 11.64 -28.82 -1.06
C PHE A 145 11.97 -29.18 -2.50
N ALA A 146 11.50 -30.33 -2.99
CA ALA A 146 11.80 -30.81 -4.32
C ALA A 146 11.03 -30.09 -5.42
N ALA A 147 9.87 -29.50 -5.13
CA ALA A 147 8.99 -28.89 -6.11
C ALA A 147 8.66 -27.44 -5.78
N ASN A 148 8.64 -26.59 -6.80
CA ASN A 148 8.12 -25.23 -6.69
C ASN A 148 6.59 -25.28 -6.69
N LEU A 149 5.97 -24.36 -5.93
CA LEU A 149 4.52 -24.22 -5.87
C LEU A 149 4.08 -23.02 -6.73
N SER A 150 2.96 -23.19 -7.44
CA SER A 150 2.30 -22.09 -8.14
C SER A 150 0.81 -22.19 -7.89
N GLU A 151 0.24 -21.13 -7.32
CA GLU A 151 -1.18 -21.05 -7.02
C GLU A 151 -1.77 -19.75 -7.54
N SER A 152 -3.08 -19.77 -7.86
CA SER A 152 -3.80 -18.60 -8.33
C SER A 152 -5.05 -18.39 -7.49
N THR A 153 -5.30 -17.13 -7.10
CA THR A 153 -6.48 -16.75 -6.32
C THR A 153 -7.26 -15.64 -7.03
N ILE A 154 -8.55 -15.60 -6.78
CA ILE A 154 -9.42 -14.49 -7.15
C ILE A 154 -9.93 -13.88 -5.86
N ASN A 155 -9.86 -12.53 -5.77
CA ASN A 155 -10.38 -11.78 -4.67
C ASN A 155 -11.16 -10.57 -5.17
N PHE A 156 -12.01 -9.99 -4.32
CA PHE A 156 -12.78 -8.79 -4.60
C PHE A 156 -12.47 -7.74 -3.55
N GLY A 157 -12.54 -6.48 -3.93
CA GLY A 157 -12.35 -5.37 -3.02
C GLY A 157 -13.46 -4.35 -3.19
N ALA A 158 -13.67 -3.56 -2.14
CA ALA A 158 -14.63 -2.47 -2.14
C ALA A 158 -14.03 -1.24 -1.45
N GLY A 159 -14.57 -0.06 -1.78
CA GLY A 159 -14.16 1.16 -1.13
C GLY A 159 -15.15 2.30 -1.32
N VAL A 160 -14.98 3.29 -0.46
CA VAL A 160 -15.69 4.57 -0.50
C VAL A 160 -14.64 5.66 -0.43
N PHE A 161 -14.80 6.71 -1.24
CA PHE A 161 -13.88 7.85 -1.27
C PHE A 161 -14.65 9.16 -1.40
N TYR A 162 -14.61 9.96 -0.35
CA TYR A 162 -15.13 11.32 -0.36
C TYR A 162 -14.00 12.30 -0.65
N TYR A 163 -14.25 13.26 -1.53
CA TYR A 163 -13.22 14.23 -1.88
C TYR A 163 -13.79 15.58 -2.33
N ALA A 164 -13.11 16.64 -1.93
CA ALA A 164 -13.32 18.02 -2.32
C ALA A 164 -11.96 18.62 -2.73
N ASP A 165 -11.91 19.92 -3.04
CA ASP A 165 -10.66 20.58 -3.46
C ASP A 165 -9.56 20.51 -2.41
N LYS A 166 -9.92 20.64 -1.12
CA LYS A 166 -8.95 20.74 -0.02
C LYS A 166 -8.95 19.55 0.94
N PHE A 167 -9.91 18.64 0.83
CA PHE A 167 -10.06 17.54 1.77
C PHE A 167 -10.39 16.25 1.04
N TYR A 168 -9.89 15.14 1.53
CA TYR A 168 -10.31 13.81 1.14
C TYR A 168 -10.32 12.86 2.33
N ALA A 169 -11.20 11.87 2.25
CA ALA A 169 -11.22 10.73 3.16
C ALA A 169 -11.68 9.48 2.43
N GLY A 170 -11.13 8.35 2.77
CA GLY A 170 -11.45 7.07 2.16
C GLY A 170 -11.47 5.94 3.17
N LEU A 171 -12.30 4.96 2.85
CA LEU A 171 -12.36 3.66 3.51
C LEU A 171 -12.33 2.60 2.42
N SER A 172 -11.51 1.56 2.58
CA SER A 172 -11.45 0.46 1.63
C SER A 172 -11.04 -0.86 2.27
N VAL A 173 -11.43 -1.92 1.59
CA VAL A 173 -10.95 -3.29 1.82
C VAL A 173 -10.54 -3.81 0.44
N PRO A 174 -9.24 -3.78 0.08
CA PRO A 174 -8.77 -4.17 -1.25
C PRO A 174 -8.97 -5.65 -1.57
N ALA A 175 -8.95 -6.52 -0.54
CA ALA A 175 -9.21 -7.95 -0.65
C ALA A 175 -10.15 -8.38 0.49
N ILE A 176 -11.34 -8.88 0.15
CA ILE A 176 -12.41 -9.20 1.13
C ILE A 176 -12.40 -10.69 1.48
N LEU A 177 -12.04 -11.55 0.50
CA LEU A 177 -12.08 -12.99 0.70
C LEU A 177 -10.83 -13.46 1.44
N ASN A 178 -11.03 -14.36 2.40
CA ASN A 178 -9.96 -15.15 2.97
C ASN A 178 -9.64 -16.26 1.96
N ASN A 179 -8.47 -16.21 1.36
CA ASN A 179 -7.99 -17.27 0.48
C ASN A 179 -6.94 -18.10 1.22
N ASP A 180 -7.20 -19.42 1.29
CA ASP A 180 -6.22 -20.38 1.77
C ASP A 180 -5.22 -20.64 0.64
N LEU A 181 -3.96 -20.36 0.88
CA LEU A 181 -2.90 -20.83 0.00
C LEU A 181 -2.67 -22.30 0.34
N SER A 182 -2.99 -23.21 -0.59
CA SER A 182 -2.98 -24.67 -0.37
C SER A 182 -1.58 -25.29 -0.20
N ALA A 183 -0.61 -24.51 0.26
CA ALA A 183 0.68 -25.03 0.73
C ALA A 183 0.55 -25.99 1.95
N THR A 184 -0.67 -26.41 2.27
CA THR A 184 -1.05 -27.18 3.47
C THR A 184 -0.29 -28.50 3.61
N GLU A 185 0.07 -29.15 2.53
CA GLU A 185 0.82 -30.42 2.58
C GLU A 185 2.31 -30.24 2.90
N ILE A 186 2.86 -29.03 2.68
CA ILE A 186 4.29 -28.76 2.75
C ILE A 186 4.68 -28.08 4.05
N THR A 187 3.82 -27.23 4.63
CA THR A 187 4.14 -26.40 5.81
C THR A 187 3.70 -27.02 7.15
N GLY A 188 3.29 -28.28 7.17
CA GLY A 188 2.90 -28.93 8.43
C GLY A 188 1.61 -28.38 9.05
N GLY A 189 0.70 -27.87 8.23
CA GLY A 189 -0.64 -27.42 8.66
C GLY A 189 -0.77 -25.95 9.03
N GLN A 190 0.23 -25.12 8.83
CA GLN A 190 0.07 -23.66 8.89
C GLN A 190 -0.41 -23.14 7.53
N GLN A 191 -1.69 -22.82 7.45
CA GLN A 191 -2.27 -22.16 6.29
C GLN A 191 -1.85 -20.69 6.27
N ALA A 192 -1.22 -20.25 5.19
CA ALA A 192 -1.03 -18.82 4.94
C ALA A 192 -2.37 -18.26 4.43
N LEU A 193 -3.13 -17.62 5.31
CA LEU A 193 -4.41 -17.00 4.96
C LEU A 193 -4.17 -15.59 4.40
N GLU A 194 -4.81 -15.28 3.29
CA GLU A 194 -4.99 -13.89 2.87
C GLU A 194 -6.10 -13.29 3.72
N VAL A 195 -5.76 -12.39 4.64
CA VAL A 195 -6.69 -11.82 5.63
C VAL A 195 -7.12 -10.42 5.18
N PRO A 196 -8.43 -10.10 5.21
CA PRO A 196 -8.91 -8.76 4.86
C PRO A 196 -8.27 -7.67 5.69
N GLN A 197 -7.75 -6.64 4.99
CA GLN A 197 -7.19 -5.45 5.59
C GLN A 197 -8.10 -4.26 5.33
N PHE A 198 -8.52 -3.57 6.40
CA PHE A 198 -9.27 -2.33 6.35
C PHE A 198 -8.30 -1.15 6.30
N LEU A 199 -8.48 -0.30 5.29
CA LEU A 199 -7.66 0.88 5.07
C LEU A 199 -8.52 2.14 5.25
N TYR A 200 -8.09 3.03 6.13
CA TYR A 200 -8.70 4.34 6.33
C TYR A 200 -7.68 5.40 5.97
N ASN A 201 -7.99 6.25 5.03
CA ASN A 201 -7.08 7.33 4.65
C ASN A 201 -7.79 8.68 4.67
N ALA A 202 -7.08 9.71 5.07
CA ALA A 202 -7.55 11.09 5.00
C ALA A 202 -6.40 12.05 4.76
N GLY A 203 -6.71 13.21 4.20
CA GLY A 203 -5.75 14.29 4.04
C GLY A 203 -6.45 15.63 3.82
N TYR A 204 -5.71 16.67 4.17
CA TYR A 204 -6.16 18.05 4.01
C TYR A 204 -5.10 18.87 3.29
N ILE A 205 -5.51 19.89 2.54
CA ILE A 205 -4.62 20.81 1.86
C ILE A 205 -4.84 22.20 2.44
N TRP A 206 -3.81 22.66 3.11
CA TRP A 206 -3.78 24.00 3.66
C TRP A 206 -2.92 24.90 2.77
N ALA A 207 -3.54 25.83 2.05
CA ALA A 207 -2.85 26.90 1.36
C ALA A 207 -2.34 27.90 2.41
N ALA A 208 -1.12 27.68 2.88
CA ALA A 208 -0.51 28.52 3.92
C ALA A 208 -0.10 29.90 3.36
N ASP A 209 0.28 29.93 2.08
CA ASP A 209 0.70 31.11 1.32
C ASP A 209 0.33 30.89 -0.16
N PRO A 210 0.21 31.93 -1.00
CA PRO A 210 -0.03 31.76 -2.45
C PRO A 210 0.97 30.86 -3.19
N MET A 211 2.17 30.66 -2.61
CA MET A 211 3.23 29.81 -3.17
C MET A 211 3.44 28.50 -2.40
N ILE A 212 2.82 28.34 -1.21
CA ILE A 212 3.08 27.19 -0.33
C ILE A 212 1.78 26.51 0.06
N ASP A 213 1.66 25.25 -0.34
CA ASP A 213 0.61 24.34 0.11
C ASP A 213 1.21 23.33 1.11
N ILE A 214 0.53 23.09 2.25
CA ILE A 214 0.90 22.07 3.23
C ILE A 214 -0.19 20.99 3.20
N LYS A 215 0.23 19.73 3.05
CA LYS A 215 -0.66 18.56 2.92
C LYS A 215 -0.36 17.53 4.01
N PRO A 216 -0.98 17.64 5.21
CA PRO A 216 -1.03 16.55 6.16
C PRO A 216 -1.90 15.41 5.63
N SER A 217 -1.49 14.17 5.90
CA SER A 217 -2.25 12.97 5.55
C SER A 217 -2.01 11.85 6.56
N ILE A 218 -3.00 10.97 6.68
CA ILE A 218 -2.97 9.79 7.53
C ILE A 218 -3.46 8.57 6.74
N LEU A 219 -2.84 7.44 6.96
CA LEU A 219 -3.33 6.12 6.57
C LEU A 219 -3.33 5.22 7.80
N ILE A 220 -4.46 4.59 8.08
CA ILE A 220 -4.61 3.60 9.15
C ILE A 220 -4.89 2.26 8.48
N ARG A 221 -4.20 1.21 8.91
CA ARG A 221 -4.39 -0.17 8.48
C ARG A 221 -4.83 -1.01 9.67
N HIS A 222 -5.94 -1.70 9.50
CA HIS A 222 -6.49 -2.61 10.48
C HIS A 222 -6.70 -3.99 9.87
N THR A 223 -6.02 -4.98 10.39
CA THR A 223 -6.18 -6.40 10.07
C THR A 223 -6.64 -7.13 11.32
N SER A 224 -7.63 -8.02 11.20
CA SER A 224 -8.11 -8.79 12.36
C SER A 224 -6.97 -9.66 12.91
N GLY A 225 -6.76 -9.60 14.23
CA GLY A 225 -5.69 -10.34 14.90
C GLY A 225 -4.30 -9.72 14.83
N ALA A 226 -4.16 -8.50 14.25
CA ALA A 226 -2.90 -7.76 14.23
C ALA A 226 -3.04 -6.37 14.86
N PRO A 227 -1.95 -5.78 15.37
CA PRO A 227 -1.96 -4.39 15.86
C PRO A 227 -2.36 -3.42 14.75
N ILE A 228 -3.06 -2.35 15.15
CA ILE A 228 -3.38 -1.26 14.22
C ILE A 228 -2.09 -0.55 13.84
N ASN A 229 -1.84 -0.44 12.54
CA ASN A 229 -0.73 0.32 11.98
C ASN A 229 -1.24 1.65 11.40
N PHE A 230 -0.47 2.72 11.58
CA PHE A 230 -0.79 4.01 10.98
C PHE A 230 0.47 4.70 10.44
N ASP A 231 0.26 5.47 9.39
CA ASP A 231 1.27 6.36 8.79
C ASP A 231 0.76 7.79 8.88
N LEU A 232 1.54 8.69 9.46
CA LEU A 232 1.31 10.13 9.49
C LEU A 232 2.32 10.80 8.58
N ASN A 233 1.85 11.65 7.67
CA ASN A 233 2.72 12.36 6.74
C ASN A 233 2.36 13.85 6.68
N VAL A 234 3.36 14.68 6.47
CA VAL A 234 3.19 16.10 6.16
C VAL A 234 4.08 16.43 4.97
N ASN A 235 3.46 16.91 3.89
CA ASN A 235 4.16 17.34 2.68
C ASN A 235 3.95 18.84 2.47
N ALA A 236 5.01 19.57 2.18
CA ALA A 236 4.97 20.98 1.82
C ALA A 236 5.38 21.15 0.36
N TYR A 237 4.56 21.88 -0.41
CA TYR A 237 4.76 22.14 -1.84
C TYR A 237 5.10 23.61 -2.08
N TYR A 238 6.19 23.85 -2.78
CA TYR A 238 6.53 25.18 -3.27
C TYR A 238 6.10 25.32 -4.72
N LYS A 239 5.23 26.29 -4.99
CA LYS A 239 4.65 26.58 -6.34
C LYS A 239 4.12 25.34 -7.05
N LYS A 240 3.71 24.30 -6.30
CA LYS A 240 3.25 23.02 -6.82
C LYS A 240 4.27 22.27 -7.69
N PHE A 241 5.51 22.74 -7.70
CA PHE A 241 6.61 22.24 -8.52
C PHE A 241 7.53 21.30 -7.74
N ILE A 242 7.90 21.65 -6.52
CA ILE A 242 8.70 20.82 -5.61
C ILE A 242 7.91 20.57 -4.34
N GLY A 243 7.82 19.32 -3.92
CA GLY A 243 7.27 18.87 -2.66
C GLY A 243 8.35 18.24 -1.79
N LEU A 244 8.38 18.62 -0.52
CA LEU A 244 9.19 17.97 0.52
C LEU A 244 8.24 17.42 1.57
N GLY A 245 8.48 16.20 2.02
CA GLY A 245 7.65 15.53 3.00
C GLY A 245 8.44 14.82 4.07
N VAL A 246 7.82 14.71 5.23
CA VAL A 246 8.27 13.87 6.33
C VAL A 246 7.10 13.02 6.80
N GLY A 247 7.39 11.79 7.21
CA GLY A 247 6.40 10.86 7.71
C GLY A 247 6.90 10.05 8.90
N TYR A 248 5.95 9.55 9.67
CA TYR A 248 6.17 8.59 10.74
C TYR A 248 5.23 7.40 10.55
N ARG A 249 5.77 6.21 10.58
CA ARG A 249 5.04 4.95 10.54
C ARG A 249 5.08 4.28 11.92
N SER A 250 3.94 3.84 12.40
CA SER A 250 3.81 3.21 13.73
C SER A 250 4.62 1.93 13.90
N SER A 251 4.99 1.25 12.80
CA SER A 251 5.97 0.15 12.80
C SER A 251 7.41 0.62 13.02
N ASN A 252 7.58 1.82 13.57
CA ASN A 252 8.86 2.44 13.94
C ASN A 252 9.76 2.81 12.75
N ALA A 253 9.22 3.46 11.72
CA ALA A 253 10.00 4.01 10.64
C ALA A 253 9.78 5.53 10.49
N LEU A 254 10.86 6.26 10.19
CA LEU A 254 10.80 7.64 9.73
C LEU A 254 10.94 7.69 8.22
N VAL A 255 10.14 8.51 7.58
CA VAL A 255 10.11 8.67 6.13
C VAL A 255 10.48 10.09 5.75
N ALA A 256 11.40 10.25 4.79
CA ALA A 256 11.66 11.51 4.10
C ALA A 256 11.21 11.38 2.65
N MET A 257 10.53 12.39 2.12
CA MET A 257 9.97 12.37 0.77
C MET A 257 10.36 13.62 -0.01
N LEU A 258 10.60 13.42 -1.30
CA LEU A 258 10.83 14.47 -2.29
C LEU A 258 9.93 14.19 -3.50
N GLU A 259 9.24 15.20 -3.99
CA GLU A 259 8.50 15.16 -5.26
C GLU A 259 8.91 16.36 -6.13
N CYS A 260 9.10 16.13 -7.41
CA CYS A 260 9.44 17.19 -8.37
C CYS A 260 8.64 17.01 -9.65
N GLN A 261 8.05 18.11 -10.15
CA GLN A 261 7.40 18.15 -11.45
C GLN A 261 8.45 18.40 -12.53
N VAL A 262 8.88 17.33 -13.23
CA VAL A 262 9.93 17.40 -14.26
C VAL A 262 9.39 17.76 -15.64
N HIS A 263 8.08 17.57 -15.85
CA HIS A 263 7.37 17.94 -17.08
C HIS A 263 5.92 18.32 -16.73
N PRO A 264 5.19 19.13 -17.50
CA PRO A 264 3.78 19.45 -17.22
C PRO A 264 2.87 18.23 -16.98
N TYR A 265 3.22 17.09 -17.53
CA TYR A 265 2.47 15.82 -17.38
C TYR A 265 3.16 14.79 -16.49
N VAL A 266 4.39 15.05 -16.02
CA VAL A 266 5.22 14.03 -15.34
C VAL A 266 5.77 14.56 -14.03
N LYS A 267 5.58 13.81 -12.97
CA LYS A 267 6.19 14.02 -11.65
C LYS A 267 7.03 12.83 -11.26
N LEU A 268 8.16 13.10 -10.65
CA LEU A 268 9.03 12.12 -10.02
C LEU A 268 8.94 12.30 -8.50
N GLY A 269 8.75 11.20 -7.80
CA GLY A 269 8.79 11.11 -6.35
C GLY A 269 9.89 10.17 -5.90
N TYR A 270 10.46 10.46 -4.74
CA TYR A 270 11.41 9.60 -4.06
C TYR A 270 11.09 9.62 -2.56
N ALA A 271 11.05 8.44 -1.95
CA ALA A 271 10.96 8.31 -0.50
C ALA A 271 12.11 7.44 0.03
N TYR A 272 12.57 7.83 1.21
CA TYR A 272 13.57 7.14 1.97
C TYR A 272 13.00 6.83 3.36
N ASP A 273 12.89 5.55 3.70
CA ASP A 273 12.44 5.12 5.01
C ASP A 273 13.65 4.66 5.83
N ARG A 274 13.72 5.10 7.06
CA ARG A 274 14.68 4.68 8.05
C ARG A 274 13.99 3.94 9.19
N GLU A 275 14.29 2.65 9.34
CA GLU A 275 13.83 1.85 10.47
C GLU A 275 14.48 2.32 11.77
N LEU A 276 13.65 2.42 12.83
CA LEU A 276 14.08 2.84 14.17
C LEU A 276 14.19 1.67 15.16
N THR A 277 13.84 0.45 14.72
CA THR A 277 13.93 -0.76 15.54
C THR A 277 15.35 -1.31 15.60
N ASP A 278 15.62 -2.23 16.55
CA ASP A 278 16.90 -2.93 16.65
C ASP A 278 17.24 -3.76 15.41
N LEU A 279 16.24 -4.19 14.62
CA LEU A 279 16.40 -4.74 13.28
C LEU A 279 17.08 -3.75 12.34
N GLY A 280 16.96 -2.43 12.57
CA GLY A 280 17.64 -1.38 11.85
C GLY A 280 19.17 -1.43 11.93
N VAL A 281 19.77 -2.30 12.72
CA VAL A 281 21.22 -2.55 12.68
C VAL A 281 21.59 -3.26 11.36
N PHE A 282 20.72 -4.14 10.87
CA PHE A 282 20.93 -4.94 9.65
C PHE A 282 20.10 -4.44 8.46
N ALA A 283 18.91 -3.91 8.70
CA ALA A 283 17.88 -3.57 7.70
C ALA A 283 17.49 -2.08 7.78
N ARG A 284 18.46 -1.16 7.57
CA ARG A 284 18.29 0.27 7.92
C ARG A 284 17.49 1.09 6.94
N HIS A 285 17.50 0.71 5.68
CA HIS A 285 17.12 1.61 4.59
C HIS A 285 16.06 0.98 3.71
N THR A 286 15.11 1.77 3.28
CA THR A 286 14.16 1.41 2.23
C THR A 286 14.06 2.57 1.26
N HIS A 287 14.06 2.29 -0.01
CA HIS A 287 13.98 3.27 -1.08
C HIS A 287 12.70 3.05 -1.88
N GLU A 288 12.02 4.14 -2.19
CA GLU A 288 10.82 4.13 -3.01
C GLU A 288 10.92 5.21 -4.08
N VAL A 289 10.70 4.83 -5.34
CA VAL A 289 10.67 5.75 -6.49
C VAL A 289 9.29 5.72 -7.10
N LEU A 290 8.70 6.88 -7.36
CA LEU A 290 7.39 7.02 -7.96
C LEU A 290 7.48 7.88 -9.21
N LEU A 291 6.99 7.35 -10.33
CA LEU A 291 6.74 8.08 -11.55
C LEU A 291 5.22 8.27 -11.71
N ARG A 292 4.78 9.52 -11.80
CA ARG A 292 3.38 9.87 -12.01
C ARG A 292 3.21 10.56 -13.34
N PHE A 293 2.23 10.10 -14.09
CA PHE A 293 1.83 10.70 -15.36
C PHE A 293 0.38 11.13 -15.27
N THR A 294 0.11 12.40 -15.61
CA THR A 294 -1.26 12.96 -15.62
C THR A 294 -1.48 13.71 -16.92
N MET A 295 -2.43 13.25 -17.73
CA MET A 295 -2.82 13.89 -18.98
C MET A 295 -4.31 14.26 -18.91
N GLY A 296 -4.59 15.51 -18.59
CA GLY A 296 -5.93 16.12 -18.60
C GLY A 296 -6.21 16.93 -19.85
N PRO A 297 -7.47 17.40 -20.06
CA PRO A 297 -7.80 18.37 -21.09
C PRO A 297 -7.00 19.65 -20.89
N LYS A 298 -6.63 20.32 -22.02
CA LYS A 298 -5.89 21.59 -21.97
C LYS A 298 -6.67 22.61 -21.13
N GLY A 299 -6.04 23.15 -20.08
CA GLY A 299 -6.65 24.13 -19.17
C GLY A 299 -7.33 23.53 -17.93
N ALA A 300 -7.34 22.22 -17.76
CA ALA A 300 -7.79 21.60 -16.51
C ALA A 300 -6.88 22.04 -15.35
N GLN A 301 -7.47 22.66 -14.34
CA GLN A 301 -6.74 22.90 -13.10
C GLN A 301 -6.53 21.55 -12.41
N ILE A 302 -5.28 21.14 -12.31
CA ILE A 302 -4.93 19.96 -11.49
C ILE A 302 -5.37 20.28 -10.06
N SER A 303 -6.34 19.53 -9.57
CA SER A 303 -6.82 19.72 -8.19
C SER A 303 -5.65 19.64 -7.19
N PRO A 304 -5.59 20.53 -6.18
CA PRO A 304 -4.52 20.55 -5.18
C PRO A 304 -4.28 19.22 -4.48
N ARG A 305 -5.28 18.36 -4.40
CA ARG A 305 -5.13 17.01 -3.80
C ARG A 305 -4.30 16.03 -4.65
N LEU A 306 -4.02 16.37 -5.91
CA LEU A 306 -3.29 15.52 -6.86
C LEU A 306 -1.78 15.83 -6.94
N TYR A 307 -1.28 16.79 -6.18
CA TYR A 307 0.14 17.04 -6.00
C TYR A 307 0.60 16.74 -4.59
#